data_2499d080a4c2a2d6a08283b5157581fc
#
_entry.id   2499d080a4c2a2d6a08283b5157581fc
#
_cell.length_a   1.000
_cell.length_b   1.000
_cell.length_c   1.000
_cell.angle_alpha   90.00
_cell.angle_beta   90.00
_cell.angle_gamma   90.00
#
_symmetry.space_group_name_H-M   'P 1'
#
loop_
_entity.id
_entity.type
_entity.pdbx_description
1 polymer ?
#
loop_
_entity_poly.entity_id
_entity_poly.type
_entity_poly.pdbx_seq_one_letter_code
_entity_poly.pdbx_strand_id
1 'polypeptide(L)'
;MKSSLIAFFLILTSAASGQVRKYANSFLNIGVDARAFAMGQAVVAQVSDVSAAYWNPAGLARITSDWDAALMHAEYFASIAQYDYASVATQLEGKGVLAVTFLRFGVDDIPNTSELIDENGNVDYNRIQLFSAADQALLISYARSSASVEGLSYGGSAKLVYRYIGDFADAYGFGFDLGLQYQRGRWAVGAIMRDATSTFTAWSVESGAFDEVFLQTGNELPQNNVEWSLPRLIMGGSGIWELDERYSLRTSLDAEFTFDGRRNTLVSSDFGNVDPRFGAELGYKGFAFFRMGVGNINRTLDLNGDRSYSWQPNLGIGFRYQGIQLDYALTDIGDRSAALYSNLFSLRYNWSRQ
;
A
#
# COMPACT_ATOMS: atom_id res chain seq x y z
N MET A 1 31.25 23.05 -7.86
CA MET A 1 30.15 22.33 -7.18
C MET A 1 28.89 22.12 -8.03
N LYS A 2 28.44 23.03 -8.89
CA LYS A 2 27.24 22.83 -9.75
C LYS A 2 27.43 21.78 -10.85
N SER A 3 28.61 21.65 -11.43
CA SER A 3 28.93 20.67 -12.48
C SER A 3 29.01 19.22 -11.98
N SER A 4 29.41 19.01 -10.72
CA SER A 4 29.51 17.66 -10.13
C SER A 4 28.15 17.05 -9.80
N LEU A 5 27.14 17.89 -9.49
CA LEU A 5 25.77 17.43 -9.22
C LEU A 5 25.06 16.98 -10.51
N ILE A 6 25.33 17.65 -11.63
CA ILE A 6 24.75 17.30 -12.96
C ILE A 6 25.39 16.00 -13.47
N ALA A 7 26.68 15.80 -13.27
CA ALA A 7 27.37 14.56 -13.64
C ALA A 7 26.89 13.35 -12.81
N PHE A 8 26.60 13.56 -11.53
CA PHE A 8 26.05 12.52 -10.66
C PHE A 8 24.60 12.12 -11.07
N PHE A 9 23.80 13.10 -11.50
CA PHE A 9 22.44 12.84 -12.01
C PHE A 9 22.44 12.13 -13.37
N LEU A 10 23.42 12.40 -14.26
CA LEU A 10 23.56 11.76 -15.56
C LEU A 10 24.10 10.31 -15.47
N ILE A 11 24.89 9.98 -14.47
CA ILE A 11 25.38 8.60 -14.23
C ILE A 11 24.27 7.69 -13.71
N LEU A 12 23.28 8.22 -13.00
CA LEU A 12 22.12 7.45 -12.54
C LEU A 12 21.17 7.04 -13.67
N THR A 13 21.19 7.71 -14.82
CA THR A 13 20.29 7.41 -15.94
C THR A 13 20.82 6.34 -16.89
N SER A 14 22.09 5.96 -16.83
CA SER A 14 22.71 5.00 -17.75
C SER A 14 22.77 3.54 -17.23
N ALA A 15 22.35 3.26 -15.99
CA ALA A 15 22.43 1.93 -15.38
C ALA A 15 21.12 1.13 -15.40
N ALA A 16 20.05 1.64 -15.99
CA ALA A 16 18.73 0.99 -15.96
C ALA A 16 18.40 0.26 -17.28
N SER A 17 19.18 -0.77 -17.62
CA SER A 17 18.80 -1.76 -18.65
C SER A 17 18.00 -2.94 -18.05
N GLY A 18 17.60 -2.87 -16.77
CA GLY A 18 16.68 -3.82 -16.18
C GLY A 18 15.27 -3.58 -16.71
N GLN A 19 14.54 -4.63 -17.03
CA GLN A 19 13.12 -4.55 -17.38
C GLN A 19 12.36 -3.95 -16.18
N VAL A 20 11.95 -2.68 -16.31
CA VAL A 20 11.08 -2.06 -15.31
C VAL A 20 9.74 -2.79 -15.35
N ARG A 21 9.48 -3.63 -14.34
CA ARG A 21 8.19 -4.29 -14.21
C ARG A 21 7.20 -3.33 -13.57
N LYS A 22 6.18 -2.98 -14.32
CA LYS A 22 5.13 -2.01 -13.97
C LYS A 22 4.40 -2.30 -12.64
N TYR A 23 4.42 -3.56 -12.22
CA TYR A 23 3.70 -4.07 -11.05
C TYR A 23 4.61 -4.75 -10.03
N ALA A 24 5.91 -4.43 -10.02
CA ALA A 24 6.80 -4.89 -8.96
C ALA A 24 6.29 -4.44 -7.59
N ASN A 25 6.33 -5.33 -6.59
CA ASN A 25 5.87 -5.08 -5.23
C ASN A 25 4.42 -4.52 -5.12
N SER A 26 3.51 -4.97 -6.00
CA SER A 26 2.12 -4.47 -6.04
C SER A 26 1.35 -4.67 -4.73
N PHE A 27 1.72 -5.65 -3.90
CA PHE A 27 1.11 -5.85 -2.58
C PHE A 27 1.28 -4.64 -1.65
N LEU A 28 2.35 -3.85 -1.81
CA LEU A 28 2.55 -2.58 -1.11
C LEU A 28 1.63 -1.45 -1.59
N ASN A 29 0.79 -1.69 -2.60
CA ASN A 29 -0.13 -0.71 -3.17
C ASN A 29 -1.59 -0.97 -2.82
N ILE A 30 -1.88 -2.11 -2.17
CA ILE A 30 -3.24 -2.50 -1.77
C ILE A 30 -3.84 -1.45 -0.83
N GLY A 31 -3.08 -1.00 0.15
CA GLY A 31 -3.55 -0.08 1.19
C GLY A 31 -3.68 -0.76 2.55
N VAL A 32 -3.80 0.03 3.62
CA VAL A 32 -4.01 -0.45 5.00
C VAL A 32 -5.05 0.41 5.69
N ASP A 33 -5.64 -0.11 6.78
CA ASP A 33 -6.62 0.56 7.63
C ASP A 33 -8.00 0.74 6.96
N ALA A 34 -9.02 0.11 7.55
CA ALA A 34 -10.41 0.16 7.06
C ALA A 34 -10.93 1.60 6.93
N ARG A 35 -10.50 2.53 7.82
CA ARG A 35 -10.82 3.94 7.69
C ARG A 35 -10.33 4.53 6.36
N ALA A 36 -9.09 4.23 5.99
CA ALA A 36 -8.50 4.75 4.76
C ALA A 36 -9.20 4.17 3.52
N PHE A 37 -9.52 2.88 3.53
CA PHE A 37 -10.29 2.26 2.45
C PHE A 37 -11.68 2.88 2.30
N ALA A 38 -12.41 3.08 3.40
CA ALA A 38 -13.71 3.74 3.39
C ALA A 38 -13.68 5.16 2.81
N MET A 39 -12.53 5.86 2.95
CA MET A 39 -12.26 7.19 2.39
C MET A 39 -11.74 7.13 0.93
N GLY A 40 -11.86 5.99 0.23
CA GLY A 40 -11.31 5.81 -1.11
C GLY A 40 -9.78 5.95 -1.16
N GLN A 41 -9.10 5.72 -0.04
CA GLN A 41 -7.65 5.91 0.15
C GLN A 41 -7.17 7.37 0.02
N ALA A 42 -8.07 8.35 0.10
CA ALA A 42 -7.74 9.78 0.08
C ALA A 42 -7.40 10.26 1.50
N VAL A 43 -6.18 9.97 1.99
CA VAL A 43 -5.77 10.21 3.38
C VAL A 43 -4.40 10.86 3.56
N VAL A 44 -3.64 11.07 2.48
CA VAL A 44 -2.22 11.51 2.52
C VAL A 44 -2.04 12.84 3.27
N ALA A 45 -3.00 13.76 3.16
CA ALA A 45 -2.94 15.06 3.84
C ALA A 45 -3.39 15.01 5.30
N GLN A 46 -4.21 14.02 5.69
CA GLN A 46 -4.94 14.05 6.97
C GLN A 46 -4.55 12.93 7.95
N VAL A 47 -3.88 11.88 7.48
CA VAL A 47 -3.47 10.77 8.34
C VAL A 47 -2.59 11.29 9.46
N SER A 48 -2.93 10.93 10.72
CA SER A 48 -2.28 11.44 11.93
C SER A 48 -2.25 10.40 13.07
N ASP A 49 -2.27 9.14 12.71
CA ASP A 49 -2.21 7.99 13.59
C ASP A 49 -1.13 7.00 13.11
N VAL A 50 -1.03 5.83 13.70
CA VAL A 50 0.02 4.85 13.38
C VAL A 50 -0.03 4.39 11.92
N SER A 51 -1.19 4.44 11.24
CA SER A 51 -1.30 4.11 9.81
C SER A 51 -0.58 5.11 8.90
N ALA A 52 -0.19 6.28 9.44
CA ALA A 52 0.66 7.24 8.75
C ALA A 52 2.01 6.64 8.34
N ALA A 53 2.55 5.67 9.08
CA ALA A 53 3.78 4.96 8.69
C ALA A 53 3.71 4.39 7.26
N TYR A 54 2.51 4.01 6.82
CA TYR A 54 2.25 3.51 5.47
C TYR A 54 1.78 4.63 4.53
N TRP A 55 0.79 5.46 4.95
CA TRP A 55 0.13 6.42 4.05
C TRP A 55 0.93 7.68 3.78
N ASN A 56 1.54 8.25 4.84
CA ASN A 56 2.43 9.41 4.77
C ASN A 56 3.18 9.53 6.10
N PRO A 57 4.44 9.11 6.18
CA PRO A 57 5.18 9.05 7.43
C PRO A 57 5.25 10.38 8.18
N ALA A 58 5.13 11.53 7.50
CA ALA A 58 5.06 12.83 8.16
C ALA A 58 3.89 12.95 9.16
N GLY A 59 2.80 12.21 8.93
CA GLY A 59 1.63 12.20 9.80
C GLY A 59 1.88 11.60 11.18
N LEU A 60 2.89 10.74 11.35
CA LEU A 60 3.30 10.20 12.64
C LEU A 60 3.64 11.31 13.64
N ALA A 61 4.24 12.41 13.18
CA ALA A 61 4.61 13.55 14.04
C ALA A 61 3.41 14.23 14.71
N ARG A 62 2.19 13.87 14.33
CA ARG A 62 0.93 14.38 14.88
C ARG A 62 0.29 13.46 15.90
N ILE A 63 0.85 12.30 16.15
CA ILE A 63 0.43 11.39 17.22
C ILE A 63 0.67 12.09 18.56
N THR A 64 -0.38 12.21 19.37
CA THR A 64 -0.33 12.88 20.68
C THR A 64 -0.24 11.89 21.83
N SER A 65 -0.61 10.63 21.64
CA SER A 65 -0.45 9.55 22.61
C SER A 65 0.99 9.07 22.70
N ASP A 66 1.42 8.55 23.84
CA ASP A 66 2.76 7.96 23.96
C ASP A 66 2.94 6.76 23.06
N TRP A 67 1.86 5.98 22.91
CA TRP A 67 1.81 4.80 22.05
C TRP A 67 0.53 4.81 21.19
N ASP A 68 0.66 4.33 19.98
CA ASP A 68 -0.46 4.09 19.07
C ASP A 68 -0.19 2.76 18.33
N ALA A 69 -1.14 1.83 18.37
CA ALA A 69 -1.00 0.54 17.70
C ALA A 69 -2.25 0.23 16.89
N ALA A 70 -2.08 -0.42 15.75
CA ALA A 70 -3.18 -0.84 14.89
C ALA A 70 -2.94 -2.22 14.29
N LEU A 71 -4.06 -2.93 14.05
CA LEU A 71 -4.13 -4.21 13.36
C LEU A 71 -5.21 -4.13 12.29
N MET A 72 -4.99 -4.80 11.17
CA MET A 72 -6.00 -5.01 10.14
C MET A 72 -5.85 -6.43 9.59
N HIS A 73 -7.00 -7.05 9.29
CA HIS A 73 -7.09 -8.28 8.55
C HIS A 73 -8.09 -8.11 7.42
N ALA A 74 -7.76 -8.58 6.24
CA ALA A 74 -8.64 -8.59 5.09
C ALA A 74 -8.50 -9.90 4.30
N GLU A 75 -9.63 -10.39 3.83
CA GLU A 75 -9.71 -11.55 2.97
C GLU A 75 -10.10 -11.12 1.56
N TYR A 76 -9.34 -11.60 0.58
CA TYR A 76 -9.56 -11.32 -0.83
C TYR A 76 -9.87 -12.59 -1.60
N PHE A 77 -10.59 -12.48 -2.71
CA PHE A 77 -10.90 -13.58 -3.62
C PHE A 77 -11.59 -14.77 -2.92
N ALA A 78 -12.63 -14.49 -2.13
CA ALA A 78 -13.37 -15.49 -1.35
C ALA A 78 -12.46 -16.27 -0.37
N SER A 79 -11.63 -15.56 0.38
CA SER A 79 -10.70 -16.09 1.39
C SER A 79 -9.50 -16.88 0.84
N ILE A 80 -9.24 -16.81 -0.47
CA ILE A 80 -8.06 -17.45 -1.07
C ILE A 80 -6.79 -16.69 -0.67
N ALA A 81 -6.82 -15.35 -0.68
CA ALA A 81 -5.69 -14.51 -0.30
C ALA A 81 -6.00 -13.72 0.98
N GLN A 82 -5.00 -13.61 1.85
CA GLN A 82 -5.07 -12.93 3.12
C GLN A 82 -4.12 -11.73 3.12
N TYR A 83 -4.58 -10.60 3.69
CA TYR A 83 -3.77 -9.41 3.85
C TYR A 83 -3.82 -8.93 5.28
N ASP A 84 -2.67 -9.01 5.94
CA ASP A 84 -2.48 -8.66 7.33
C ASP A 84 -1.63 -7.42 7.47
N TYR A 85 -2.01 -6.56 8.39
CA TYR A 85 -1.26 -5.36 8.76
C TYR A 85 -1.20 -5.26 10.27
N ALA A 86 0.00 -4.96 10.78
CA ALA A 86 0.24 -4.63 12.18
C ALA A 86 1.21 -3.46 12.26
N SER A 87 0.93 -2.49 13.11
CA SER A 87 1.81 -1.34 13.31
C SER A 87 1.78 -0.84 14.74
N VAL A 88 2.92 -0.35 15.20
CA VAL A 88 3.07 0.30 16.50
C VAL A 88 3.95 1.55 16.34
N ALA A 89 3.53 2.64 16.98
CA ALA A 89 4.26 3.90 17.04
C ALA A 89 4.45 4.35 18.47
N THR A 90 5.58 4.99 18.75
CA THR A 90 5.89 5.58 20.05
C THR A 90 6.54 6.94 19.90
N GLN A 91 6.21 7.85 20.81
CA GLN A 91 6.90 9.13 20.90
C GLN A 91 8.30 8.95 21.50
N LEU A 92 9.28 9.58 20.88
CA LEU A 92 10.63 9.73 21.42
C LEU A 92 10.73 11.12 22.04
N GLU A 93 10.84 11.21 23.35
CA GLU A 93 10.84 12.47 24.12
C GLU A 93 11.63 13.60 23.45
N GLY A 94 10.90 14.62 22.96
CA GLY A 94 11.47 15.79 22.25
C GLY A 94 12.16 15.49 20.91
N LYS A 95 12.15 14.25 20.44
CA LYS A 95 12.89 13.80 19.24
C LYS A 95 12.04 13.37 18.07
N GLY A 96 10.71 13.32 18.20
CA GLY A 96 9.79 12.87 17.16
C GLY A 96 9.13 11.53 17.48
N VAL A 97 8.59 10.87 16.46
CA VAL A 97 7.86 9.61 16.58
C VAL A 97 8.53 8.53 15.73
N LEU A 98 8.72 7.36 16.32
CA LEU A 98 9.20 6.14 15.65
C LEU A 98 8.03 5.18 15.48
N ALA A 99 7.94 4.52 14.33
CA ALA A 99 6.96 3.47 14.10
C ALA A 99 7.60 2.26 13.43
N VAL A 100 7.06 1.09 13.73
CA VAL A 100 7.38 -0.18 13.07
C VAL A 100 6.08 -0.76 12.55
N THR A 101 6.06 -1.10 11.26
CA THR A 101 4.90 -1.63 10.55
C THR A 101 5.25 -2.92 9.86
N PHE A 102 4.42 -3.94 9.99
CA PHE A 102 4.52 -5.21 9.30
C PHE A 102 3.30 -5.40 8.39
N LEU A 103 3.57 -5.92 7.18
CA LEU A 103 2.58 -6.26 6.17
C LEU A 103 2.81 -7.67 5.69
N ARG A 104 1.76 -8.45 5.49
CA ARG A 104 1.79 -9.75 4.83
C ARG A 104 0.63 -9.87 3.85
N PHE A 105 0.91 -10.22 2.62
CA PHE A 105 -0.07 -10.68 1.64
C PHE A 105 0.29 -12.10 1.25
N GLY A 106 -0.61 -13.05 1.44
CA GLY A 106 -0.28 -14.45 1.23
C GLY A 106 -1.45 -15.28 0.74
N VAL A 107 -1.11 -16.39 0.09
CA VAL A 107 -1.99 -17.48 -0.30
C VAL A 107 -1.41 -18.74 0.26
N ASP A 108 -2.19 -19.45 1.06
CA ASP A 108 -1.79 -20.72 1.67
C ASP A 108 -2.48 -21.89 0.94
N ASP A 109 -2.02 -23.10 1.20
CA ASP A 109 -2.59 -24.36 0.67
C ASP A 109 -2.65 -24.44 -0.87
N ILE A 110 -1.65 -23.93 -1.57
CA ILE A 110 -1.56 -24.00 -3.04
C ILE A 110 -1.13 -25.43 -3.43
N PRO A 111 -1.94 -26.15 -4.25
CA PRO A 111 -1.57 -27.51 -4.67
C PRO A 111 -0.38 -27.48 -5.65
N ASN A 112 0.71 -28.13 -5.29
CA ASN A 112 1.79 -28.45 -6.22
C ASN A 112 1.42 -29.73 -6.99
N THR A 113 1.20 -29.60 -8.29
CA THR A 113 0.85 -30.70 -9.19
C THR A 113 1.99 -31.10 -10.12
N SER A 114 3.22 -30.66 -9.89
CA SER A 114 4.37 -30.93 -10.76
C SER A 114 4.69 -32.43 -10.87
N GLU A 115 4.43 -33.20 -9.80
CA GLU A 115 4.63 -34.66 -9.74
C GLU A 115 3.34 -35.47 -9.89
N LEU A 116 2.23 -34.83 -10.29
CA LEU A 116 0.91 -35.48 -10.38
C LEU A 116 0.89 -36.67 -11.33
N ILE A 117 1.68 -36.62 -12.40
CA ILE A 117 1.75 -37.67 -13.42
C ILE A 117 3.07 -38.41 -13.25
N ASP A 118 2.99 -39.73 -13.10
CA ASP A 118 4.17 -40.60 -12.99
C ASP A 118 4.84 -40.83 -14.38
N GLU A 119 6.02 -41.48 -14.38
CA GLU A 119 6.78 -41.81 -15.59
C GLU A 119 5.99 -42.72 -16.59
N ASN A 120 4.96 -43.38 -16.11
CA ASN A 120 4.10 -44.27 -16.92
C ASN A 120 2.85 -43.56 -17.44
N GLY A 121 2.66 -42.26 -17.13
CA GLY A 121 1.51 -41.47 -17.51
C GLY A 121 0.29 -41.66 -16.62
N ASN A 122 0.41 -42.30 -15.45
CA ASN A 122 -0.71 -42.44 -14.52
C ASN A 122 -0.80 -41.23 -13.60
N VAL A 123 -2.05 -40.83 -13.29
CA VAL A 123 -2.34 -39.72 -12.36
C VAL A 123 -2.36 -40.26 -10.92
N ASP A 124 -1.50 -39.73 -10.05
CA ASP A 124 -1.45 -40.07 -8.62
C ASP A 124 -1.68 -38.81 -7.75
N TYR A 125 -2.90 -38.65 -7.26
CA TYR A 125 -3.30 -37.53 -6.41
C TYR A 125 -2.61 -37.52 -5.04
N ASN A 126 -2.00 -38.60 -4.57
CA ASN A 126 -1.27 -38.66 -3.31
C ASN A 126 0.08 -37.93 -3.39
N ARG A 127 0.55 -37.59 -4.59
CA ARG A 127 1.77 -36.81 -4.82
C ARG A 127 1.55 -35.30 -4.75
N ILE A 128 0.30 -34.85 -4.61
CA ILE A 128 0.02 -33.42 -4.43
C ILE A 128 0.54 -32.99 -3.07
N GLN A 129 1.50 -32.06 -3.09
CA GLN A 129 2.00 -31.38 -1.91
C GLN A 129 1.44 -29.96 -1.88
N LEU A 130 1.13 -29.46 -0.68
CA LEU A 130 0.67 -28.08 -0.53
C LEU A 130 1.84 -27.16 -0.22
N PHE A 131 1.85 -25.97 -0.78
CA PHE A 131 2.80 -24.92 -0.46
C PHE A 131 2.11 -23.58 -0.26
N SER A 132 2.81 -22.58 0.27
CA SER A 132 2.32 -21.22 0.46
C SER A 132 3.18 -20.24 -0.33
N ALA A 133 2.57 -19.15 -0.77
CA ALA A 133 3.27 -18.02 -1.35
C ALA A 133 2.91 -16.76 -0.55
N ALA A 134 3.91 -15.96 -0.15
CA ALA A 134 3.63 -14.71 0.53
C ALA A 134 4.64 -13.61 0.23
N ASP A 135 4.10 -12.40 0.18
CA ASP A 135 4.82 -11.14 0.11
C ASP A 135 4.75 -10.46 1.48
N GLN A 136 5.89 -10.10 2.04
CA GLN A 136 6.01 -9.49 3.36
C GLN A 136 6.81 -8.19 3.28
N ALA A 137 6.48 -7.24 4.13
CA ALA A 137 7.27 -6.02 4.27
C ALA A 137 7.34 -5.56 5.72
N LEU A 138 8.52 -5.08 6.11
CA LEU A 138 8.75 -4.38 7.36
C LEU A 138 9.13 -2.94 7.05
N LEU A 139 8.36 -1.97 7.59
CA LEU A 139 8.65 -0.56 7.48
C LEU A 139 9.12 -0.04 8.83
N ILE A 140 10.24 0.67 8.83
CA ILE A 140 10.73 1.42 9.99
C ILE A 140 10.60 2.89 9.62
N SER A 141 9.73 3.61 10.33
CA SER A 141 9.33 4.98 9.99
C SER A 141 9.68 5.95 11.11
N TYR A 142 10.15 7.12 10.71
CA TYR A 142 10.45 8.20 11.65
C TYR A 142 9.87 9.51 11.14
N ALA A 143 9.31 10.32 12.06
CA ALA A 143 8.77 11.62 11.72
C ALA A 143 9.00 12.65 12.81
N ARG A 144 8.99 13.92 12.38
CA ARG A 144 9.18 15.07 13.25
C ARG A 144 8.42 16.29 12.75
N SER A 145 7.92 17.11 13.68
CA SER A 145 7.44 18.45 13.36
C SER A 145 8.61 19.41 13.13
N SER A 146 8.42 20.34 12.20
CA SER A 146 9.42 21.39 11.92
C SER A 146 9.52 22.36 13.10
N ALA A 147 10.73 22.69 13.49
CA ALA A 147 10.97 23.72 14.49
C ALA A 147 10.83 25.15 13.93
N SER A 148 10.99 25.32 12.61
CA SER A 148 11.04 26.62 11.95
C SER A 148 9.72 27.02 11.29
N VAL A 149 8.88 26.05 10.92
CA VAL A 149 7.61 26.30 10.23
C VAL A 149 6.49 25.61 11.00
N GLU A 150 5.67 26.43 11.66
CA GLU A 150 4.50 25.93 12.40
C GLU A 150 3.56 25.17 11.47
N GLY A 151 3.04 24.02 11.93
CA GLY A 151 2.14 23.16 11.18
C GLY A 151 2.79 22.24 10.14
N LEU A 152 4.10 22.41 9.84
CA LEU A 152 4.84 21.52 8.95
C LEU A 152 5.40 20.32 9.71
N SER A 153 5.20 19.12 9.16
CA SER A 153 5.85 17.89 9.59
C SER A 153 6.49 17.17 8.40
N TYR A 154 7.52 16.39 8.68
CA TYR A 154 8.21 15.57 7.69
C TYR A 154 8.57 14.22 8.30
N GLY A 155 8.71 13.21 7.45
CA GLY A 155 9.03 11.86 7.87
C GLY A 155 9.52 11.02 6.72
N GLY A 156 10.06 9.86 7.06
CA GLY A 156 10.52 8.87 6.09
C GLY A 156 10.35 7.47 6.64
N SER A 157 10.29 6.50 5.74
CA SER A 157 10.22 5.07 6.04
C SER A 157 11.29 4.33 5.26
N ALA A 158 12.04 3.46 5.93
CA ALA A 158 12.84 2.43 5.29
C ALA A 158 12.00 1.16 5.17
N LYS A 159 11.98 0.54 3.99
CA LYS A 159 11.22 -0.68 3.69
C LYS A 159 12.17 -1.84 3.46
N LEU A 160 11.92 -2.95 4.13
CA LEU A 160 12.52 -4.25 3.86
C LEU A 160 11.42 -5.16 3.32
N VAL A 161 11.65 -5.76 2.18
CA VAL A 161 10.71 -6.65 1.50
C VAL A 161 11.27 -8.06 1.48
N TYR A 162 10.44 -9.03 1.85
CA TYR A 162 10.73 -10.45 1.69
C TYR A 162 9.54 -11.12 1.00
N ARG A 163 9.83 -11.90 -0.03
CA ARG A 163 8.82 -12.61 -0.81
C ARG A 163 9.26 -14.05 -0.99
N TYR A 164 8.31 -14.98 -0.96
CA TYR A 164 8.61 -16.39 -1.23
C TYR A 164 7.45 -17.09 -1.94
N ILE A 165 7.79 -18.12 -2.69
CA ILE A 165 6.86 -19.00 -3.40
C ILE A 165 7.28 -20.44 -3.08
N GLY A 166 6.72 -21.00 -2.00
CA GLY A 166 7.14 -22.32 -1.50
C GLY A 166 8.65 -22.42 -1.34
N ASP A 167 9.20 -23.57 -1.73
CA ASP A 167 10.63 -23.80 -1.81
C ASP A 167 11.22 -23.47 -3.20
N PHE A 168 10.42 -22.84 -4.09
CA PHE A 168 10.79 -22.62 -5.48
C PHE A 168 11.57 -21.33 -5.71
N ALA A 169 11.19 -20.26 -5.00
CA ALA A 169 11.83 -18.97 -5.15
C ALA A 169 11.63 -18.09 -3.92
N ASP A 170 12.64 -17.29 -3.63
CA ASP A 170 12.57 -16.23 -2.65
C ASP A 170 13.15 -14.92 -3.19
N ALA A 171 12.76 -13.81 -2.58
CA ALA A 171 13.27 -12.50 -2.96
C ALA A 171 13.41 -11.56 -1.77
N TYR A 172 14.47 -10.76 -1.82
CA TYR A 172 14.74 -9.70 -0.85
C TYR A 172 14.74 -8.35 -1.54
N GLY A 173 14.12 -7.37 -0.91
CA GLY A 173 14.02 -6.03 -1.44
C GLY A 173 14.21 -4.94 -0.39
N PHE A 174 14.51 -3.75 -0.89
CA PHE A 174 14.78 -2.60 -0.05
C PHE A 174 14.38 -1.29 -0.75
N GLY A 175 13.83 -0.34 0.00
CA GLY A 175 13.44 0.97 -0.54
C GLY A 175 13.13 1.99 0.54
N PHE A 176 12.88 3.24 0.12
CA PHE A 176 12.53 4.34 1.02
C PHE A 176 11.31 5.11 0.54
N ASP A 177 10.55 5.63 1.51
CA ASP A 177 9.49 6.59 1.31
C ASP A 177 9.81 7.89 2.05
N LEU A 178 9.40 9.04 1.48
CA LEU A 178 9.58 10.36 2.07
C LEU A 178 8.25 11.11 2.07
N GLY A 179 7.88 11.66 3.21
CA GLY A 179 6.60 12.33 3.42
C GLY A 179 6.72 13.74 3.96
N LEU A 180 5.76 14.58 3.55
CA LEU A 180 5.56 15.94 4.06
C LEU A 180 4.07 16.14 4.34
N GLN A 181 3.75 16.85 5.44
CA GLN A 181 2.41 17.34 5.72
C GLN A 181 2.48 18.77 6.26
N TYR A 182 1.54 19.60 5.85
CA TYR A 182 1.36 20.94 6.36
C TYR A 182 -0.09 21.17 6.75
N GLN A 183 -0.34 21.63 7.97
CA GLN A 183 -1.67 21.95 8.47
C GLN A 183 -1.73 23.39 8.96
N ARG A 184 -2.78 24.09 8.54
CA ARG A 184 -3.09 25.43 9.02
C ARG A 184 -4.59 25.59 9.18
N GLY A 185 -5.02 25.80 10.44
CA GLY A 185 -6.45 25.87 10.76
C GLY A 185 -7.18 24.59 10.34
N ARG A 186 -8.25 24.74 9.56
CA ARG A 186 -9.07 23.62 9.07
C ARG A 186 -8.46 22.87 7.87
N TRP A 187 -7.42 23.42 7.24
CA TRP A 187 -6.85 22.88 6.01
C TRP A 187 -5.58 22.09 6.27
N ALA A 188 -5.43 21.00 5.58
CA ALA A 188 -4.20 20.23 5.54
C ALA A 188 -3.83 19.90 4.09
N VAL A 189 -2.54 19.92 3.79
CA VAL A 189 -1.99 19.41 2.54
C VAL A 189 -0.89 18.39 2.86
N GLY A 190 -0.72 17.41 2.00
CA GLY A 190 0.28 16.37 2.18
C GLY A 190 0.87 15.95 0.85
N ALA A 191 2.11 15.46 0.91
CA ALA A 191 2.78 14.84 -0.20
C ALA A 191 3.61 13.67 0.31
N ILE A 192 3.62 12.56 -0.42
CA ILE A 192 4.50 11.42 -0.20
C ILE A 192 5.13 11.02 -1.53
N MET A 193 6.43 10.85 -1.51
CA MET A 193 7.18 10.16 -2.57
C MET A 193 7.39 8.73 -2.10
N ARG A 194 6.63 7.80 -2.65
CA ARG A 194 6.81 6.36 -2.44
C ARG A 194 7.91 5.85 -3.35
N ASP A 195 8.66 4.88 -2.85
CA ASP A 195 9.79 4.29 -3.58
C ASP A 195 10.80 5.36 -4.06
N ALA A 196 11.09 6.35 -3.20
CA ALA A 196 11.85 7.56 -3.53
C ALA A 196 13.24 7.26 -4.14
N THR A 197 13.85 6.13 -3.76
CA THR A 197 15.14 5.65 -4.29
C THR A 197 14.96 4.52 -5.31
N SER A 198 13.76 4.27 -5.78
CA SER A 198 13.30 3.01 -6.38
C SER A 198 13.45 1.85 -5.38
N THR A 199 12.42 1.02 -5.24
CA THR A 199 12.53 -0.21 -4.43
C THR A 199 12.95 -1.33 -5.35
N PHE A 200 14.10 -1.93 -5.09
CA PHE A 200 14.52 -3.12 -5.81
C PHE A 200 14.11 -4.39 -5.05
N THR A 201 13.89 -5.46 -5.80
CA THR A 201 13.62 -6.80 -5.26
C THR A 201 14.40 -7.81 -6.09
N ALA A 202 15.33 -8.49 -5.46
CA ALA A 202 16.19 -9.48 -6.10
C ALA A 202 15.65 -10.88 -5.82
N TRP A 203 15.30 -11.61 -6.87
CA TRP A 203 14.81 -12.97 -6.83
C TRP A 203 15.95 -13.99 -6.94
N SER A 204 15.90 -14.97 -6.08
CA SER A 204 16.67 -16.22 -6.15
C SER A 204 15.70 -17.35 -6.49
N VAL A 205 15.97 -18.10 -7.54
CA VAL A 205 15.14 -19.21 -8.00
C VAL A 205 15.88 -20.52 -7.77
N GLU A 206 15.26 -21.46 -7.07
CA GLU A 206 15.78 -22.84 -6.89
C GLU A 206 15.42 -23.65 -8.14
N SER A 207 16.32 -23.60 -9.14
CA SER A 207 16.08 -24.23 -10.44
C SER A 207 15.97 -25.76 -10.36
N GLY A 208 16.68 -26.40 -9.42
CA GLY A 208 16.66 -27.85 -9.26
C GLY A 208 15.28 -28.44 -8.99
N ALA A 209 14.36 -27.65 -8.40
CA ALA A 209 12.98 -28.07 -8.15
C ALA A 209 12.15 -28.24 -9.44
N PHE A 210 12.61 -27.71 -10.55
CA PHE A 210 11.86 -27.66 -11.82
C PHE A 210 12.57 -28.33 -12.99
N ASP A 211 13.82 -28.77 -12.85
CA ASP A 211 14.66 -29.26 -13.93
C ASP A 211 13.94 -30.33 -14.78
N GLU A 212 13.31 -31.32 -14.15
CA GLU A 212 12.64 -32.40 -14.86
C GLU A 212 11.40 -31.91 -15.63
N VAL A 213 10.57 -31.07 -14.99
CA VAL A 213 9.32 -30.58 -15.59
C VAL A 213 9.61 -29.64 -16.77
N PHE A 214 10.61 -28.76 -16.63
CA PHE A 214 11.00 -27.83 -17.71
C PHE A 214 11.68 -28.56 -18.85
N LEU A 215 12.51 -29.57 -18.60
CA LEU A 215 13.12 -30.42 -19.63
C LEU A 215 12.04 -31.18 -20.43
N GLN A 216 11.00 -31.71 -19.75
CA GLN A 216 9.91 -32.44 -20.42
C GLN A 216 9.01 -31.52 -21.25
N THR A 217 8.77 -30.29 -20.80
CA THR A 217 7.87 -29.34 -21.46
C THR A 217 8.57 -28.44 -22.48
N GLY A 218 9.92 -28.46 -22.53
CA GLY A 218 10.71 -27.61 -23.42
C GLY A 218 10.66 -26.12 -23.06
N ASN A 219 10.26 -25.78 -21.83
CA ASN A 219 10.25 -24.41 -21.34
C ASN A 219 11.65 -23.98 -20.87
N GLU A 220 11.92 -22.68 -20.89
CA GLU A 220 13.15 -22.13 -20.30
C GLU A 220 13.05 -22.12 -18.78
N LEU A 221 14.14 -22.52 -18.11
CA LEU A 221 14.24 -22.47 -16.65
C LEU A 221 14.12 -21.01 -16.15
N PRO A 222 13.36 -20.78 -15.07
CA PRO A 222 13.32 -19.47 -14.44
C PRO A 222 14.73 -19.06 -13.98
N GLN A 223 15.08 -17.80 -14.18
CA GLN A 223 16.39 -17.26 -13.83
C GLN A 223 16.26 -16.23 -12.71
N ASN A 224 17.32 -16.08 -11.94
CA ASN A 224 17.45 -14.99 -10.99
C ASN A 224 17.24 -13.64 -11.67
N ASN A 225 16.44 -12.79 -11.06
CA ASN A 225 16.01 -11.52 -11.67
C ASN A 225 15.94 -10.41 -10.62
N VAL A 226 16.07 -9.18 -11.06
CA VAL A 226 15.88 -7.99 -10.22
C VAL A 226 14.71 -7.18 -10.77
N GLU A 227 13.73 -6.94 -9.92
CA GLU A 227 12.57 -6.10 -10.18
C GLU A 227 12.76 -4.72 -9.55
N TRP A 228 12.27 -3.69 -10.22
CA TRP A 228 12.34 -2.30 -9.76
C TRP A 228 10.95 -1.69 -9.69
N SER A 229 10.58 -1.15 -8.52
CA SER A 229 9.43 -0.28 -8.37
C SER A 229 9.88 1.17 -8.53
N LEU A 230 9.32 1.86 -9.52
CA LEU A 230 9.67 3.26 -9.79
C LEU A 230 9.04 4.20 -8.75
N PRO A 231 9.67 5.37 -8.51
CA PRO A 231 9.11 6.40 -7.65
C PRO A 231 7.72 6.84 -8.08
N ARG A 232 6.84 7.05 -7.08
CA ARG A 232 5.50 7.59 -7.26
C ARG A 232 5.28 8.75 -6.32
N LEU A 233 4.62 9.79 -6.81
CA LEU A 233 4.26 10.95 -6.02
C LEU A 233 2.76 10.93 -5.74
N ILE A 234 2.36 10.99 -4.46
CA ILE A 234 0.96 11.18 -4.09
C ILE A 234 0.85 12.52 -3.39
N MET A 235 -0.05 13.36 -3.84
CA MET A 235 -0.33 14.66 -3.26
C MET A 235 -1.79 14.73 -2.86
N GLY A 236 -2.07 15.36 -1.72
CA GLY A 236 -3.43 15.47 -1.22
C GLY A 236 -3.73 16.76 -0.49
N GLY A 237 -5.01 17.06 -0.43
CA GLY A 237 -5.58 18.14 0.34
C GLY A 237 -6.78 17.68 1.15
N SER A 238 -6.95 18.22 2.34
CA SER A 238 -8.08 17.90 3.22
C SER A 238 -8.58 19.14 3.95
N GLY A 239 -9.88 19.17 4.20
CA GLY A 239 -10.52 20.17 5.05
C GLY A 239 -11.39 19.52 6.12
N ILE A 240 -11.47 20.14 7.29
CA ILE A 240 -12.38 19.74 8.38
C ILE A 240 -13.29 20.92 8.73
N TRP A 241 -14.58 20.66 8.85
CA TRP A 241 -15.61 21.63 9.21
C TRP A 241 -16.39 21.12 10.40
N GLU A 242 -16.41 21.87 11.48
CA GLU A 242 -17.34 21.68 12.60
C GLU A 242 -18.69 22.25 12.18
N LEU A 243 -19.66 21.37 11.90
CA LEU A 243 -21.00 21.77 11.45
C LEU A 243 -21.83 22.30 12.63
N ASP A 244 -21.67 21.66 13.78
CA ASP A 244 -22.20 22.08 15.08
C ASP A 244 -21.38 21.41 16.21
N GLU A 245 -21.85 21.52 17.48
CA GLU A 245 -21.19 20.91 18.65
C GLU A 245 -21.12 19.37 18.61
N ARG A 246 -21.86 18.73 17.72
CA ARG A 246 -22.00 17.28 17.63
C ARG A 246 -21.42 16.69 16.33
N TYR A 247 -21.46 17.45 15.25
CA TYR A 247 -21.13 16.95 13.93
C TYR A 247 -19.92 17.64 13.33
N SER A 248 -19.00 16.86 12.82
CA SER A 248 -17.89 17.33 12.01
C SER A 248 -17.93 16.67 10.64
N LEU A 249 -17.57 17.41 9.60
CA LEU A 249 -17.40 16.91 8.25
C LEU A 249 -15.94 17.08 7.85
N ARG A 250 -15.32 15.99 7.38
CA ARG A 250 -13.99 16.02 6.77
C ARG A 250 -14.11 15.59 5.31
N THR A 251 -13.44 16.31 4.43
CA THR A 251 -13.29 15.89 3.04
C THR A 251 -11.83 15.84 2.66
N SER A 252 -11.48 14.96 1.74
CA SER A 252 -10.12 14.77 1.24
C SER A 252 -10.12 14.50 -0.24
N LEU A 253 -9.10 15.00 -0.91
CA LEU A 253 -8.80 14.76 -2.32
C LEU A 253 -7.31 14.44 -2.43
N ASP A 254 -6.99 13.28 -2.97
CA ASP A 254 -5.62 12.87 -3.26
C ASP A 254 -5.48 12.61 -4.76
N ALA A 255 -4.27 12.75 -5.28
CA ALA A 255 -3.91 12.39 -6.65
C ALA A 255 -2.56 11.66 -6.63
N GLU A 256 -2.53 10.46 -7.20
CA GLU A 256 -1.32 9.67 -7.40
C GLU A 256 -0.78 9.90 -8.80
N PHE A 257 0.51 10.25 -8.88
CA PHE A 257 1.26 10.47 -10.12
C PHE A 257 2.27 9.35 -10.31
N THR A 258 2.21 8.66 -11.46
CA THR A 258 3.15 7.61 -11.85
C THR A 258 3.80 7.92 -13.20
N PHE A 259 5.05 7.49 -13.39
CA PHE A 259 5.91 7.84 -14.55
C PHE A 259 6.48 6.60 -15.23
N ASP A 260 5.77 5.48 -15.17
CA ASP A 260 6.20 4.16 -15.66
C ASP A 260 5.50 3.74 -16.97
N GLY A 261 5.15 4.72 -17.80
CA GLY A 261 4.41 4.52 -19.04
C GLY A 261 2.89 4.46 -18.83
N ARG A 262 2.12 4.28 -19.89
CA ARG A 262 0.65 4.34 -19.88
C ARG A 262 0.03 3.32 -18.93
N ARG A 263 -0.91 3.77 -18.11
CA ARG A 263 -1.77 2.97 -17.22
C ARG A 263 -3.25 3.18 -17.56
N ASN A 264 -4.10 2.31 -17.09
CA ASN A 264 -5.56 2.43 -17.25
C ASN A 264 -6.15 3.37 -16.19
N THR A 265 -5.63 4.59 -16.06
CA THR A 265 -6.10 5.61 -15.12
C THR A 265 -6.92 6.69 -15.82
N LEU A 266 -7.60 7.55 -15.06
CA LEU A 266 -8.44 8.63 -15.61
C LEU A 266 -7.65 9.51 -16.61
N VAL A 267 -6.43 9.91 -16.24
CA VAL A 267 -5.51 10.63 -17.12
C VAL A 267 -4.28 9.77 -17.33
N SER A 268 -4.01 9.44 -18.58
CA SER A 268 -2.89 8.56 -18.95
C SER A 268 -2.22 9.06 -20.22
N SER A 269 -0.89 9.20 -20.15
CA SER A 269 -0.03 9.60 -21.26
C SER A 269 1.29 8.81 -21.25
N ASP A 270 2.11 8.97 -22.27
CA ASP A 270 3.45 8.35 -22.30
C ASP A 270 4.40 8.96 -21.26
N PHE A 271 4.12 10.20 -20.83
CA PHE A 271 4.93 10.92 -19.85
C PHE A 271 4.53 10.58 -18.40
N GLY A 272 3.24 10.34 -18.14
CA GLY A 272 2.77 10.04 -16.78
C GLY A 272 1.27 9.87 -16.70
N ASN A 273 0.82 9.37 -15.55
CA ASN A 273 -0.56 9.07 -15.27
C ASN A 273 -1.00 9.76 -13.98
N VAL A 274 -2.30 10.03 -13.86
CA VAL A 274 -2.91 10.60 -12.65
C VAL A 274 -4.12 9.74 -12.26
N ASP A 275 -4.10 9.26 -11.01
CA ASP A 275 -5.20 8.53 -10.37
C ASP A 275 -5.77 9.37 -9.21
N PRO A 276 -6.91 10.05 -9.39
CA PRO A 276 -7.55 10.84 -8.36
C PRO A 276 -8.37 9.97 -7.42
N ARG A 277 -8.40 10.37 -6.13
CA ARG A 277 -9.16 9.71 -5.05
C ARG A 277 -9.88 10.78 -4.24
N PHE A 278 -11.10 10.49 -3.84
CA PHE A 278 -11.90 11.37 -3.00
C PHE A 278 -12.48 10.62 -1.82
N GLY A 279 -12.53 11.29 -0.65
CA GLY A 279 -13.12 10.76 0.57
C GLY A 279 -13.86 11.82 1.39
N ALA A 280 -14.90 11.37 2.09
CA ALA A 280 -15.65 12.18 3.05
C ALA A 280 -15.92 11.39 4.32
N GLU A 281 -15.79 12.03 5.49
CA GLU A 281 -16.04 11.46 6.81
C GLU A 281 -16.97 12.38 7.58
N LEU A 282 -18.15 11.88 7.98
CA LEU A 282 -19.06 12.53 8.91
C LEU A 282 -18.84 11.95 10.31
N GLY A 283 -18.37 12.79 11.23
CA GLY A 283 -18.15 12.44 12.62
C GLY A 283 -19.29 12.90 13.51
N TYR A 284 -19.69 12.07 14.47
CA TYR A 284 -20.65 12.39 15.52
C TYR A 284 -19.98 12.33 16.89
N LYS A 285 -19.84 13.48 17.55
CA LYS A 285 -19.24 13.67 18.89
C LYS A 285 -17.84 13.03 19.05
N GLY A 286 -17.10 12.83 17.96
CA GLY A 286 -15.82 12.12 17.97
C GLY A 286 -15.91 10.64 18.38
N PHE A 287 -17.13 10.09 18.50
CA PHE A 287 -17.42 8.72 18.91
C PHE A 287 -17.76 7.81 17.73
N ALA A 288 -18.64 8.25 16.82
CA ALA A 288 -19.08 7.47 15.67
C ALA A 288 -18.75 8.21 14.38
N PHE A 289 -18.41 7.44 13.34
CA PHE A 289 -17.98 7.96 12.04
C PHE A 289 -18.68 7.21 10.93
N PHE A 290 -19.20 7.93 9.95
CA PHE A 290 -19.65 7.40 8.68
C PHE A 290 -18.75 7.93 7.58
N ARG A 291 -18.30 7.07 6.68
CA ARG A 291 -17.33 7.40 5.64
C ARG A 291 -17.79 6.92 4.29
N MET A 292 -17.47 7.70 3.28
CA MET A 292 -17.62 7.34 1.89
C MET A 292 -16.42 7.80 1.09
N GLY A 293 -16.09 7.06 0.05
CA GLY A 293 -14.97 7.42 -0.81
C GLY A 293 -15.09 6.80 -2.19
N VAL A 294 -14.32 7.34 -3.10
CA VAL A 294 -14.17 6.81 -4.46
C VAL A 294 -12.72 6.93 -4.89
N GLY A 295 -12.21 5.89 -5.50
CA GLY A 295 -10.87 5.81 -6.08
C GLY A 295 -10.85 4.80 -7.21
N ASN A 296 -9.65 4.45 -7.64
CA ASN A 296 -9.42 3.44 -8.67
C ASN A 296 -10.27 3.68 -9.92
N ILE A 297 -10.22 4.94 -10.41
CA ILE A 297 -10.96 5.36 -11.59
C ILE A 297 -10.20 4.90 -12.82
N ASN A 298 -10.63 3.76 -13.39
CA ASN A 298 -9.99 3.14 -14.53
C ASN A 298 -10.69 3.50 -15.84
N ARG A 299 -9.88 3.66 -16.88
CA ARG A 299 -10.32 3.85 -18.24
C ARG A 299 -9.85 2.66 -19.08
N THR A 300 -10.78 1.82 -19.49
CA THR A 300 -10.51 0.66 -20.35
C THR A 300 -11.08 0.86 -21.74
N LEU A 301 -10.46 0.23 -22.73
CA LEU A 301 -11.03 0.09 -24.06
C LEU A 301 -11.69 -1.27 -24.13
N ASP A 302 -12.93 -1.33 -24.60
CA ASP A 302 -13.59 -2.59 -24.88
C ASP A 302 -13.09 -3.21 -26.22
N LEU A 303 -13.57 -4.38 -26.56
CA LEU A 303 -13.19 -5.09 -27.79
C LEU A 303 -13.57 -4.33 -29.07
N ASN A 304 -14.51 -3.40 -29.00
CA ASN A 304 -14.95 -2.58 -30.13
C ASN A 304 -14.14 -1.28 -30.26
N GLY A 305 -13.26 -1.00 -29.28
CA GLY A 305 -12.49 0.24 -29.20
C GLY A 305 -13.22 1.40 -28.49
N ASP A 306 -14.40 1.14 -27.92
CA ASP A 306 -15.13 2.12 -27.12
C ASP A 306 -14.51 2.29 -25.75
N ARG A 307 -14.54 3.53 -25.22
CA ARG A 307 -13.99 3.85 -23.91
C ARG A 307 -15.02 3.56 -22.84
N SER A 308 -14.66 2.67 -21.90
CA SER A 308 -15.42 2.39 -20.70
C SER A 308 -14.69 2.95 -19.48
N TYR A 309 -15.45 3.49 -18.53
CA TYR A 309 -14.91 3.95 -17.25
C TYR A 309 -15.48 3.08 -16.14
N SER A 310 -14.61 2.60 -15.27
CA SER A 310 -14.97 1.97 -14.00
C SER A 310 -14.45 2.83 -12.85
N TRP A 311 -15.11 2.78 -11.72
CA TRP A 311 -14.73 3.48 -10.50
C TRP A 311 -15.14 2.64 -9.30
N GLN A 312 -14.42 2.77 -8.22
CA GLN A 312 -14.58 1.94 -7.03
C GLN A 312 -15.17 2.78 -5.88
N PRO A 313 -16.50 2.66 -5.62
CA PRO A 313 -17.10 3.25 -4.43
C PRO A 313 -16.77 2.44 -3.19
N ASN A 314 -16.57 3.14 -2.08
CA ASN A 314 -16.25 2.56 -0.78
C ASN A 314 -17.14 3.22 0.28
N LEU A 315 -17.56 2.44 1.26
CA LEU A 315 -18.32 2.88 2.41
C LEU A 315 -17.69 2.35 3.70
N GLY A 316 -17.90 3.02 4.81
CA GLY A 316 -17.43 2.49 6.09
C GLY A 316 -18.05 3.19 7.28
N ILE A 317 -17.92 2.51 8.41
CA ILE A 317 -18.32 3.00 9.72
C ILE A 317 -17.17 2.84 10.71
N GLY A 318 -17.13 3.69 11.71
CA GLY A 318 -16.13 3.61 12.77
C GLY A 318 -16.69 4.01 14.10
N PHE A 319 -16.15 3.43 15.15
CA PHE A 319 -16.47 3.76 16.54
C PHE A 319 -15.16 3.97 17.32
N ARG A 320 -15.14 5.03 18.14
CA ARG A 320 -13.99 5.36 18.99
C ARG A 320 -14.45 5.57 20.42
N TYR A 321 -13.84 4.84 21.34
CA TYR A 321 -14.13 4.94 22.77
C TYR A 321 -12.90 4.61 23.61
N GLN A 322 -12.54 5.49 24.53
CA GLN A 322 -11.41 5.31 25.49
C GLN A 322 -10.10 4.84 24.85
N GLY A 323 -9.70 5.47 23.74
CA GLY A 323 -8.47 5.12 23.03
C GLY A 323 -8.59 3.95 22.05
N ILE A 324 -9.65 3.13 22.14
CA ILE A 324 -9.93 2.07 21.20
C ILE A 324 -10.74 2.64 20.02
N GLN A 325 -10.36 2.31 18.81
CA GLN A 325 -11.11 2.60 17.59
C GLN A 325 -11.29 1.32 16.78
N LEU A 326 -12.53 1.02 16.43
CA LEU A 326 -12.90 -0.08 15.54
C LEU A 326 -13.48 0.50 14.27
N ASP A 327 -12.92 0.14 13.13
CA ASP A 327 -13.37 0.58 11.82
C ASP A 327 -13.72 -0.62 10.94
N TYR A 328 -14.75 -0.47 10.14
CA TYR A 328 -15.19 -1.41 9.12
C TYR A 328 -15.33 -0.67 7.80
N ALA A 329 -14.85 -1.29 6.72
CA ALA A 329 -15.02 -0.82 5.35
C ALA A 329 -15.58 -1.89 4.45
N LEU A 330 -16.51 -1.48 3.62
CA LEU A 330 -17.04 -2.21 2.48
C LEU A 330 -16.46 -1.57 1.22
N THR A 331 -15.65 -2.32 0.48
CA THR A 331 -14.95 -1.84 -0.72
C THR A 331 -15.33 -2.67 -1.94
N ASP A 332 -14.94 -2.25 -3.12
CA ASP A 332 -15.25 -2.92 -4.40
C ASP A 332 -16.75 -3.04 -4.68
N ILE A 333 -17.55 -2.10 -4.21
CA ILE A 333 -19.01 -2.14 -4.39
C ILE A 333 -19.33 -1.94 -5.88
N GLY A 334 -19.85 -3.00 -6.52
CA GLY A 334 -20.28 -2.94 -7.92
C GLY A 334 -19.19 -3.20 -8.95
N ASP A 335 -18.03 -3.72 -8.54
CA ASP A 335 -17.04 -4.24 -9.49
C ASP A 335 -17.64 -5.47 -10.23
N ARG A 336 -17.18 -5.66 -11.49
CA ARG A 336 -17.57 -6.81 -12.34
C ARG A 336 -16.80 -8.08 -11.99
N SER A 337 -16.01 -8.08 -10.92
CA SER A 337 -15.30 -9.26 -10.45
C SER A 337 -16.25 -10.30 -9.85
N ALA A 338 -15.83 -11.55 -9.78
CA ALA A 338 -16.62 -12.64 -9.18
C ALA A 338 -16.88 -12.42 -7.67
N ALA A 339 -16.05 -11.61 -6.98
CA ALA A 339 -16.26 -11.15 -5.62
C ALA A 339 -16.87 -9.74 -5.66
N LEU A 340 -18.15 -9.64 -5.32
CA LEU A 340 -18.94 -8.40 -5.43
C LEU A 340 -18.49 -7.27 -4.48
N TYR A 341 -17.75 -7.59 -3.42
CA TYR A 341 -17.23 -6.63 -2.42
C TYR A 341 -16.19 -7.30 -1.52
N SER A 342 -15.35 -6.48 -0.91
CA SER A 342 -14.39 -6.90 0.13
C SER A 342 -14.74 -6.27 1.47
N ASN A 343 -14.61 -7.05 2.54
CA ASN A 343 -14.84 -6.63 3.91
C ASN A 343 -13.50 -6.44 4.61
N LEU A 344 -13.29 -5.27 5.20
CA LEU A 344 -12.07 -4.97 5.93
C LEU A 344 -12.40 -4.50 7.33
N PHE A 345 -11.67 -5.03 8.31
CA PHE A 345 -11.76 -4.63 9.70
C PHE A 345 -10.41 -4.12 10.18
N SER A 346 -10.40 -3.01 10.89
CA SER A 346 -9.22 -2.54 11.59
C SER A 346 -9.53 -2.17 13.04
N LEU A 347 -8.59 -2.48 13.89
CA LEU A 347 -8.60 -2.15 15.30
C LEU A 347 -7.39 -1.28 15.60
N ARG A 348 -7.61 -0.13 16.25
CA ARG A 348 -6.55 0.74 16.74
C ARG A 348 -6.71 0.98 18.23
N TYR A 349 -5.58 1.06 18.92
CA TYR A 349 -5.52 1.42 20.32
C TYR A 349 -4.41 2.43 20.57
N ASN A 350 -4.77 3.58 21.13
CA ASN A 350 -3.81 4.58 21.57
C ASN A 350 -3.89 4.76 23.10
N TRP A 351 -2.73 4.94 23.73
CA TRP A 351 -2.66 5.16 25.16
C TRP A 351 -1.50 6.07 25.54
N SER A 352 -1.66 6.77 26.67
CA SER A 352 -0.63 7.59 27.27
C SER A 352 -0.38 7.11 28.69
N ARG A 353 0.87 7.18 29.13
CA ARG A 353 1.22 6.91 30.53
C ARG A 353 0.57 7.99 31.38
N GLN A 354 -0.01 7.58 32.51
CA GLN A 354 -0.55 8.49 33.53
C GLN A 354 0.57 9.16 34.32
#